data_659b24a6e2328fdd6d641ecd29a49cd9
#
_entry.id   659b24a6e2328fdd6d641ecd29a49cd9
#
_cell.length_a   1.000
_cell.length_b   1.000
_cell.length_c   1.000
_cell.angle_alpha   90.00
_cell.angle_beta   90.00
_cell.angle_gamma   90.00
#
_symmetry.space_group_name_H-M   'P 1'
#
loop_
_entity.id
_entity.type
_entity.pdbx_description
1 polymer ?
#
loop_
_entity_poly.entity_id
_entity_poly.type
_entity_poly.pdbx_seq_one_letter_code
_entity_poly.pdbx_strand_id
1 'polypeptide(L)'
;MEAFYGILIPFLGTSLGAACVFFMKKSLSDRVQRSLTGFAAGVMVAASVWSLLIPAIEQSAALGRLAFLPAFAGFWIGILFLLALDHIIPHLHAKSGQVEGPKSQLQRTTMMVLAVTLHNIPEGMAVGVVYAGYLSGSAQITAAGALALSLGIAIQNFPEGAIISLPLRAEGMSKGRAFRDGVLSGVVEPIGAVLTILAAQLIVPALPYLLSFAAGAMLYVVVEELIPEMSQGSHSNVGILFFAVGFSVMMVLDVALG
;
A
#
# COMPACT_ATOMS: atom_id res chain seq x y z
N MET A 1 -7.78 -8.56 -20.22
CA MET A 1 -8.74 -8.88 -19.14
C MET A 1 -8.03 -9.10 -17.81
N GLU A 2 -6.90 -9.81 -17.76
CA GLU A 2 -6.13 -10.08 -16.53
C GLU A 2 -5.72 -8.81 -15.78
N ALA A 3 -5.15 -7.82 -16.46
CA ALA A 3 -4.78 -6.54 -15.85
C ALA A 3 -5.98 -5.79 -15.24
N PHE A 4 -7.15 -5.87 -15.87
CA PHE A 4 -8.37 -5.25 -15.32
C PHE A 4 -8.77 -5.87 -13.98
N TYR A 5 -8.78 -7.19 -13.89
CA TYR A 5 -9.09 -7.86 -12.62
C TYR A 5 -7.99 -7.61 -11.58
N GLY A 6 -6.71 -7.66 -11.99
CA GLY A 6 -5.60 -7.43 -11.09
C GLY A 6 -5.62 -6.02 -10.46
N ILE A 7 -6.00 -5.01 -11.23
CA ILE A 7 -6.16 -3.63 -10.74
C ILE A 7 -7.31 -3.48 -9.73
N LEU A 8 -8.38 -4.27 -9.89
CA LEU A 8 -9.55 -4.19 -9.00
C LEU A 8 -9.39 -4.99 -7.70
N ILE A 9 -8.57 -6.04 -7.71
CA ILE A 9 -8.38 -6.93 -6.57
C ILE A 9 -7.97 -6.18 -5.28
N PRO A 10 -6.98 -5.27 -5.27
CA PRO A 10 -6.63 -4.48 -4.09
C PRO A 10 -7.80 -3.67 -3.55
N PHE A 11 -8.46 -2.91 -4.41
CA PHE A 11 -9.64 -2.11 -4.06
C PHE A 11 -10.78 -2.95 -3.46
N LEU A 12 -10.98 -4.18 -3.93
CA LEU A 12 -11.93 -5.10 -3.32
C LEU A 12 -11.50 -5.48 -1.90
N GLY A 13 -10.19 -5.64 -1.64
CA GLY A 13 -9.64 -5.85 -0.31
C GLY A 13 -10.04 -4.73 0.65
N THR A 14 -9.73 -3.47 0.30
CA THR A 14 -10.11 -2.28 1.07
C THR A 14 -11.63 -2.20 1.30
N SER A 15 -12.41 -2.45 0.24
CA SER A 15 -13.88 -2.40 0.30
C SER A 15 -14.47 -3.47 1.23
N LEU A 16 -13.95 -4.70 1.18
CA LEU A 16 -14.37 -5.79 2.08
C LEU A 16 -13.98 -5.50 3.52
N GLY A 17 -12.78 -4.94 3.75
CA GLY A 17 -12.35 -4.47 5.06
C GLY A 17 -13.28 -3.40 5.61
N ALA A 18 -13.59 -2.38 4.80
CA ALA A 18 -14.54 -1.33 5.18
C ALA A 18 -15.94 -1.88 5.53
N ALA A 19 -16.37 -2.98 4.89
CA ALA A 19 -17.65 -3.63 5.17
C ALA A 19 -17.72 -4.27 6.57
N CYS A 20 -16.61 -4.46 7.27
CA CYS A 20 -16.59 -4.95 8.65
C CYS A 20 -17.44 -4.08 9.58
N VAL A 21 -17.61 -2.79 9.27
CA VAL A 21 -18.47 -1.86 10.05
C VAL A 21 -19.94 -2.29 10.16
N PHE A 22 -20.44 -3.10 9.22
CA PHE A 22 -21.81 -3.62 9.29
C PHE A 22 -21.98 -4.73 10.33
N PHE A 23 -20.95 -5.52 10.54
CA PHE A 23 -20.97 -6.72 11.40
C PHE A 23 -20.40 -6.44 12.79
N MET A 24 -19.40 -5.57 12.91
CA MET A 24 -18.77 -5.25 14.19
C MET A 24 -19.54 -4.16 14.93
N LYS A 25 -19.71 -4.37 16.26
CA LYS A 25 -20.40 -3.42 17.15
C LYS A 25 -19.45 -2.50 17.92
N LYS A 26 -18.17 -2.85 18.00
CA LYS A 26 -17.14 -2.15 18.78
C LYS A 26 -15.92 -1.89 17.90
N SER A 27 -15.08 -0.92 18.29
CA SER A 27 -13.76 -0.72 17.74
C SER A 27 -12.88 -1.98 17.91
N LEU A 28 -11.90 -2.14 17.08
CA LEU A 28 -10.89 -3.19 17.23
C LEU A 28 -10.15 -3.02 18.57
N SER A 29 -9.82 -4.14 19.21
CA SER A 29 -8.92 -4.08 20.37
C SER A 29 -7.51 -3.72 19.89
N ASP A 30 -6.72 -3.06 20.76
CA ASP A 30 -5.34 -2.69 20.42
C ASP A 30 -4.49 -3.87 19.97
N ARG A 31 -4.71 -5.06 20.57
CA ARG A 31 -4.00 -6.27 20.18
C ARG A 31 -4.33 -6.68 18.74
N VAL A 32 -5.61 -6.70 18.37
CA VAL A 32 -6.06 -7.04 17.01
C VAL A 32 -5.54 -6.01 16.01
N GLN A 33 -5.63 -4.72 16.33
CA GLN A 33 -5.15 -3.68 15.45
C GLN A 33 -3.64 -3.79 15.20
N ARG A 34 -2.82 -3.97 16.26
CA ARG A 34 -1.36 -4.20 16.11
C ARG A 34 -1.05 -5.44 15.28
N SER A 35 -1.86 -6.52 15.43
CA SER A 35 -1.71 -7.71 14.59
C SER A 35 -1.93 -7.41 13.13
N LEU A 36 -3.01 -6.70 12.82
CA LEU A 36 -3.40 -6.35 11.45
C LEU A 36 -2.40 -5.37 10.81
N THR A 37 -2.00 -4.33 11.54
CA THR A 37 -1.00 -3.36 11.07
C THR A 37 0.37 -4.01 10.88
N GLY A 38 0.80 -4.87 11.80
CA GLY A 38 2.04 -5.63 11.65
C GLY A 38 2.01 -6.57 10.44
N PHE A 39 0.89 -7.26 10.24
CA PHE A 39 0.71 -8.14 9.08
C PHE A 39 0.79 -7.36 7.77
N ALA A 40 0.07 -6.23 7.65
CA ALA A 40 0.12 -5.36 6.48
C ALA A 40 1.54 -4.84 6.20
N ALA A 41 2.24 -4.34 7.23
CA ALA A 41 3.63 -3.90 7.11
C ALA A 41 4.56 -5.00 6.58
N GLY A 42 4.39 -6.24 7.06
CA GLY A 42 5.17 -7.39 6.60
C GLY A 42 4.93 -7.71 5.13
N VAL A 43 3.67 -7.72 4.68
CA VAL A 43 3.31 -7.92 3.27
C VAL A 43 3.91 -6.83 2.40
N MET A 44 3.78 -5.55 2.80
CA MET A 44 4.31 -4.42 2.03
C MET A 44 5.83 -4.46 1.88
N VAL A 45 6.56 -4.81 2.95
CA VAL A 45 8.03 -4.94 2.88
C VAL A 45 8.43 -6.05 1.91
N ALA A 46 7.80 -7.22 1.99
CA ALA A 46 8.08 -8.33 1.10
C ALA A 46 7.76 -7.97 -0.37
N ALA A 47 6.59 -7.41 -0.65
CA ALA A 47 6.19 -6.94 -1.98
C ALA A 47 7.18 -5.91 -2.54
N SER A 48 7.61 -4.94 -1.73
CA SER A 48 8.59 -3.93 -2.14
C SER A 48 9.91 -4.55 -2.58
N VAL A 49 10.33 -5.65 -1.96
CA VAL A 49 11.60 -6.33 -2.29
C VAL A 49 11.41 -7.24 -3.50
N TRP A 50 10.52 -8.22 -3.43
CA TRP A 50 10.40 -9.28 -4.44
C TRP A 50 9.66 -8.83 -5.70
N SER A 51 8.54 -8.15 -5.56
CA SER A 51 7.73 -7.76 -6.73
C SER A 51 8.21 -6.47 -7.40
N LEU A 52 9.03 -5.63 -6.73
CA LEU A 52 9.39 -4.31 -7.24
C LEU A 52 10.90 -4.10 -7.36
N LEU A 53 11.69 -4.19 -6.27
CA LEU A 53 13.12 -3.86 -6.30
C LEU A 53 13.94 -4.92 -7.05
N ILE A 54 13.71 -6.20 -6.83
CA ILE A 54 14.44 -7.27 -7.53
C ILE A 54 14.19 -7.18 -9.03
N PRO A 55 12.93 -7.14 -9.54
CA PRO A 55 12.67 -6.95 -10.97
C PRO A 55 13.26 -5.66 -11.55
N ALA A 56 13.30 -4.57 -10.80
CA ALA A 56 13.92 -3.31 -11.24
C ALA A 56 15.43 -3.46 -11.49
N ILE A 57 16.13 -4.17 -10.58
CA ILE A 57 17.57 -4.43 -10.70
C ILE A 57 17.83 -5.40 -11.86
N GLU A 58 17.04 -6.47 -11.98
CA GLU A 58 17.19 -7.48 -13.04
C GLU A 58 16.95 -6.90 -14.42
N GLN A 59 15.96 -6.03 -14.60
CA GLN A 59 15.73 -5.30 -15.85
C GLN A 59 16.88 -4.36 -16.22
N SER A 60 17.68 -3.96 -15.25
CA SER A 60 18.84 -3.09 -15.41
C SER A 60 20.15 -3.87 -15.58
N ALA A 61 20.13 -5.20 -15.73
CA ALA A 61 21.31 -6.07 -15.77
C ALA A 61 22.31 -5.70 -16.88
N ALA A 62 21.86 -5.12 -17.99
CA ALA A 62 22.71 -4.61 -19.06
C ALA A 62 23.72 -3.55 -18.60
N LEU A 63 23.47 -2.87 -17.47
CA LEU A 63 24.40 -1.91 -16.87
C LEU A 63 25.53 -2.58 -16.05
N GLY A 64 25.58 -3.91 -15.98
CA GLY A 64 26.60 -4.65 -15.25
C GLY A 64 26.65 -4.25 -13.76
N ARG A 65 27.80 -3.78 -13.29
CA ARG A 65 27.98 -3.36 -11.88
C ARG A 65 27.13 -2.15 -11.47
N LEU A 66 26.60 -1.41 -12.43
CA LEU A 66 25.76 -0.23 -12.19
C LEU A 66 24.25 -0.55 -12.27
N ALA A 67 23.86 -1.82 -12.35
CA ALA A 67 22.47 -2.26 -12.43
C ALA A 67 21.59 -1.76 -11.26
N PHE A 68 22.21 -1.44 -10.12
CA PHE A 68 21.51 -0.88 -8.98
C PHE A 68 21.10 0.59 -9.14
N LEU A 69 21.69 1.36 -10.06
CA LEU A 69 21.49 2.81 -10.16
C LEU A 69 20.04 3.21 -10.47
N PRO A 70 19.33 2.59 -11.43
CA PRO A 70 17.94 2.89 -11.67
C PRO A 70 17.08 2.60 -10.44
N ALA A 71 17.30 1.45 -9.78
CA ALA A 71 16.60 1.07 -8.56
C ALA A 71 16.89 2.04 -7.42
N PHE A 72 18.14 2.43 -7.21
CA PHE A 72 18.53 3.42 -6.20
C PHE A 72 17.87 4.78 -6.45
N ALA A 73 17.93 5.29 -7.68
CA ALA A 73 17.35 6.60 -8.00
C ALA A 73 15.83 6.61 -7.86
N GLY A 74 15.14 5.60 -8.42
CA GLY A 74 13.69 5.49 -8.32
C GLY A 74 13.22 5.38 -6.87
N PHE A 75 13.90 4.55 -6.07
CA PHE A 75 13.60 4.36 -4.65
C PHE A 75 13.65 5.69 -3.87
N TRP A 76 14.72 6.46 -4.03
CA TRP A 76 14.83 7.77 -3.38
C TRP A 76 13.78 8.76 -3.86
N ILE A 77 13.47 8.78 -5.16
CA ILE A 77 12.41 9.64 -5.69
C ILE A 77 11.06 9.25 -5.09
N GLY A 78 10.77 7.95 -4.91
CA GLY A 78 9.54 7.46 -4.27
C GLY A 78 9.41 7.92 -2.82
N ILE A 79 10.48 7.77 -2.02
CA ILE A 79 10.51 8.26 -0.63
C ILE A 79 10.27 9.78 -0.58
N LEU A 80 11.00 10.55 -1.39
CA LEU A 80 10.89 12.01 -1.40
C LEU A 80 9.52 12.49 -1.91
N PHE A 81 8.91 11.75 -2.81
CA PHE A 81 7.56 12.03 -3.29
C PHE A 81 6.52 11.89 -2.17
N LEU A 82 6.56 10.80 -1.41
CA LEU A 82 5.63 10.61 -0.29
C LEU A 82 5.91 11.62 0.83
N LEU A 83 7.16 11.86 1.17
CA LEU A 83 7.55 12.90 2.13
C LEU A 83 6.99 14.28 1.71
N ALA A 84 7.02 14.60 0.41
CA ALA A 84 6.44 15.85 -0.09
C ALA A 84 4.92 15.86 0.03
N LEU A 85 4.23 14.76 -0.30
CA LEU A 85 2.77 14.65 -0.13
C LEU A 85 2.35 14.81 1.32
N ASP A 86 3.06 14.19 2.25
CA ASP A 86 2.84 14.31 3.70
C ASP A 86 2.87 15.77 4.16
N HIS A 87 3.82 16.53 3.64
CA HIS A 87 3.96 17.96 3.98
C HIS A 87 2.90 18.85 3.32
N ILE A 88 2.30 18.43 2.20
CA ILE A 88 1.37 19.25 1.42
C ILE A 88 -0.09 18.94 1.76
N ILE A 89 -0.41 17.69 2.13
CA ILE A 89 -1.78 17.26 2.37
C ILE A 89 -2.06 17.23 3.87
N PRO A 90 -3.07 18.00 4.37
CA PRO A 90 -3.46 17.93 5.77
C PRO A 90 -4.13 16.59 6.07
N HIS A 91 -3.54 15.79 6.96
CA HIS A 91 -4.05 14.49 7.35
C HIS A 91 -3.86 14.23 8.85
N LEU A 92 -4.51 13.20 9.38
CA LEU A 92 -4.52 12.87 10.79
C LEU A 92 -4.38 11.37 11.00
N HIS A 93 -3.38 10.98 11.74
CA HIS A 93 -3.22 9.60 12.19
C HIS A 93 -4.23 9.26 13.29
N ALA A 94 -5.07 8.25 13.05
CA ALA A 94 -6.23 7.93 13.88
C ALA A 94 -5.90 7.68 15.36
N LYS A 95 -4.71 7.11 15.66
CA LYS A 95 -4.30 6.74 17.01
C LYS A 95 -3.44 7.77 17.71
N SER A 96 -2.44 8.33 17.04
CA SER A 96 -1.56 9.34 17.65
C SER A 96 -2.29 10.65 17.89
N GLY A 97 -3.33 10.93 17.11
CA GLY A 97 -4.04 12.21 17.11
C GLY A 97 -3.15 13.34 16.60
N GLN A 98 -1.98 13.04 16.05
CA GLN A 98 -1.10 14.03 15.44
C GLN A 98 -1.67 14.47 14.10
N VAL A 99 -1.70 15.77 13.90
CA VAL A 99 -2.11 16.40 12.66
C VAL A 99 -0.84 16.77 11.91
N GLU A 100 -0.71 16.29 10.69
CA GLU A 100 0.39 16.58 9.80
C GLU A 100 -0.06 17.40 8.59
N GLY A 101 0.90 18.00 7.88
CA GLY A 101 0.64 18.91 6.78
C GLY A 101 0.19 20.32 7.20
N PRO A 102 -0.33 21.13 6.26
CA PRO A 102 -0.75 22.50 6.52
C PRO A 102 -1.92 22.58 7.50
N LYS A 103 -1.98 23.65 8.29
CA LYS A 103 -3.15 23.93 9.14
C LYS A 103 -4.43 23.96 8.33
N SER A 104 -5.39 23.10 8.68
CA SER A 104 -6.63 22.90 7.95
C SER A 104 -7.84 23.01 8.88
N GLN A 105 -8.98 23.48 8.33
CA GLN A 105 -10.29 23.47 9.00
C GLN A 105 -11.10 22.20 8.67
N LEU A 106 -10.48 21.20 8.04
CA LEU A 106 -11.13 19.94 7.72
C LEU A 106 -11.56 19.20 8.99
N GLN A 107 -12.69 18.51 8.93
CA GLN A 107 -13.15 17.68 10.04
C GLN A 107 -12.14 16.55 10.31
N ARG A 108 -11.99 16.19 11.57
CA ARG A 108 -11.13 15.09 12.02
C ARG A 108 -11.31 13.82 11.18
N THR A 109 -12.56 13.43 10.93
CA THR A 109 -12.91 12.26 10.12
C THR A 109 -12.40 12.37 8.68
N THR A 110 -12.47 13.55 8.06
CA THR A 110 -11.93 13.76 6.71
C THR A 110 -10.42 13.63 6.67
N MET A 111 -9.71 14.16 7.66
CA MET A 111 -8.25 14.05 7.76
C MET A 111 -7.81 12.59 7.97
N MET A 112 -8.58 11.79 8.73
CA MET A 112 -8.33 10.35 8.86
C MET A 112 -8.50 9.59 7.54
N VAL A 113 -9.52 9.95 6.74
CA VAL A 113 -9.71 9.36 5.40
C VAL A 113 -8.57 9.74 4.48
N LEU A 114 -8.11 10.99 4.53
CA LEU A 114 -6.98 11.46 3.72
C LEU A 114 -5.68 10.73 4.05
N ALA A 115 -5.40 10.45 5.33
CA ALA A 115 -4.24 9.67 5.73
C ALA A 115 -4.20 8.33 4.97
N VAL A 116 -5.25 7.49 5.09
CA VAL A 116 -5.29 6.19 4.40
C VAL A 116 -5.31 6.34 2.87
N THR A 117 -5.95 7.40 2.34
CA THR A 117 -5.93 7.67 0.90
C THR A 117 -4.50 7.90 0.39
N LEU A 118 -3.66 8.59 1.17
CA LEU A 118 -2.25 8.81 0.82
C LEU A 118 -1.46 7.50 0.75
N HIS A 119 -1.76 6.55 1.64
CA HIS A 119 -1.11 5.22 1.65
C HIS A 119 -1.51 4.36 0.45
N ASN A 120 -2.77 4.43 0.05
CA ASN A 120 -3.31 3.64 -1.05
C ASN A 120 -2.79 4.12 -2.43
N ILE A 121 -2.23 5.34 -2.54
CA ILE A 121 -1.62 5.84 -3.79
C ILE A 121 -0.42 4.97 -4.21
N PRO A 122 0.62 4.74 -3.38
CA PRO A 122 1.74 3.87 -3.70
C PRO A 122 1.33 2.45 -4.07
N GLU A 123 0.31 1.91 -3.41
CA GLU A 123 -0.19 0.56 -3.66
C GLU A 123 -0.81 0.45 -5.06
N GLY A 124 -1.67 1.40 -5.42
CA GLY A 124 -2.20 1.48 -6.78
C GLY A 124 -1.10 1.63 -7.82
N MET A 125 -0.09 2.47 -7.55
CA MET A 125 1.06 2.65 -8.44
C MET A 125 1.89 1.37 -8.57
N ALA A 126 2.12 0.63 -7.48
CA ALA A 126 2.84 -0.65 -7.49
C ALA A 126 2.15 -1.67 -8.39
N VAL A 127 0.83 -1.86 -8.24
CA VAL A 127 0.04 -2.71 -9.12
C VAL A 127 0.13 -2.24 -10.57
N GLY A 128 -0.04 -0.93 -10.79
CA GLY A 128 0.00 -0.34 -12.12
C GLY A 128 1.32 -0.56 -12.84
N VAL A 129 2.47 -0.36 -12.18
CA VAL A 129 3.78 -0.51 -12.80
C VAL A 129 4.10 -1.98 -13.10
N VAL A 130 3.70 -2.90 -12.23
CA VAL A 130 3.90 -4.35 -12.46
C VAL A 130 3.04 -4.83 -13.64
N TYR A 131 1.77 -4.42 -13.70
CA TYR A 131 0.95 -4.74 -14.88
C TYR A 131 1.43 -4.04 -16.16
N ALA A 132 1.98 -2.84 -16.08
CA ALA A 132 2.62 -2.19 -17.22
C ALA A 132 3.83 -2.99 -17.72
N GLY A 133 4.66 -3.50 -16.81
CA GLY A 133 5.78 -4.39 -17.14
C GLY A 133 5.32 -5.68 -17.80
N TYR A 134 4.31 -6.34 -17.24
CA TYR A 134 3.70 -7.53 -17.85
C TYR A 134 3.17 -7.25 -19.25
N LEU A 135 2.39 -6.19 -19.43
CA LEU A 135 1.79 -5.81 -20.71
C LEU A 135 2.83 -5.40 -21.76
N SER A 136 3.98 -4.87 -21.34
CA SER A 136 5.09 -4.53 -22.23
C SER A 136 5.96 -5.74 -22.63
N GLY A 137 5.64 -6.94 -22.10
CA GLY A 137 6.41 -8.17 -22.38
C GLY A 137 7.73 -8.25 -21.65
N SER A 138 7.89 -7.60 -20.49
CA SER A 138 9.08 -7.73 -19.66
C SER A 138 9.28 -9.19 -19.23
N ALA A 139 10.47 -9.74 -19.50
CA ALA A 139 10.79 -11.11 -19.15
C ALA A 139 10.84 -11.38 -17.63
N GLN A 140 11.01 -10.33 -16.83
CA GLN A 140 11.13 -10.38 -15.37
C GLN A 140 9.78 -10.28 -14.66
N ILE A 141 8.67 -10.03 -15.40
CA ILE A 141 7.35 -9.85 -14.80
C ILE A 141 6.35 -10.78 -15.48
N THR A 142 5.94 -11.82 -14.78
CA THR A 142 4.95 -12.79 -15.25
C THR A 142 3.53 -12.35 -14.90
N ALA A 143 2.53 -12.91 -15.59
CA ALA A 143 1.13 -12.70 -15.22
C ALA A 143 0.83 -13.21 -13.81
N ALA A 144 1.45 -14.31 -13.41
CA ALA A 144 1.27 -14.90 -12.09
C ALA A 144 1.92 -14.05 -11.00
N GLY A 145 3.12 -13.49 -11.23
CA GLY A 145 3.76 -12.54 -10.32
C GLY A 145 2.97 -11.25 -10.16
N ALA A 146 2.42 -10.71 -11.27
CA ALA A 146 1.54 -9.54 -11.21
C ALA A 146 0.25 -9.84 -10.38
N LEU A 147 -0.32 -11.03 -10.53
CA LEU A 147 -1.47 -11.46 -9.72
C LEU A 147 -1.08 -11.67 -8.25
N ALA A 148 0.10 -12.26 -7.98
CA ALA A 148 0.61 -12.46 -6.62
C ALA A 148 0.72 -11.13 -5.87
N LEU A 149 1.29 -10.09 -6.52
CA LEU A 149 1.33 -8.74 -5.94
C LEU A 149 -0.09 -8.20 -5.66
N SER A 150 -1.00 -8.30 -6.63
CA SER A 150 -2.38 -7.83 -6.45
C SER A 150 -3.10 -8.52 -5.29
N LEU A 151 -2.92 -9.83 -5.15
CA LEU A 151 -3.48 -10.61 -4.04
C LEU A 151 -2.84 -10.23 -2.70
N GLY A 152 -1.51 -10.07 -2.67
CA GLY A 152 -0.80 -9.62 -1.48
C GLY A 152 -1.29 -8.27 -0.99
N ILE A 153 -1.41 -7.29 -1.90
CA ILE A 153 -1.95 -5.96 -1.58
C ILE A 153 -3.42 -6.06 -1.13
N ALA A 154 -4.25 -6.87 -1.78
CA ALA A 154 -5.65 -7.04 -1.35
C ALA A 154 -5.78 -7.63 0.06
N ILE A 155 -4.90 -8.57 0.41
CA ILE A 155 -4.89 -9.21 1.74
C ILE A 155 -4.51 -8.19 2.83
N GLN A 156 -3.55 -7.29 2.57
CA GLN A 156 -3.19 -6.22 3.51
C GLN A 156 -4.23 -5.10 3.56
N ASN A 157 -4.87 -4.77 2.45
CA ASN A 157 -5.88 -3.71 2.35
C ASN A 157 -7.18 -4.08 3.09
N PHE A 158 -7.47 -5.37 3.28
CA PHE A 158 -8.61 -5.78 4.10
C PHE A 158 -8.49 -5.28 5.55
N PRO A 159 -7.39 -5.49 6.29
CA PRO A 159 -7.14 -4.79 7.55
C PRO A 159 -7.29 -3.27 7.48
N GLU A 160 -6.73 -2.63 6.48
CA GLU A 160 -6.72 -1.17 6.35
C GLU A 160 -8.12 -0.59 6.17
N GLY A 161 -8.96 -1.20 5.33
CA GLY A 161 -10.36 -0.81 5.20
C GLY A 161 -11.14 -0.94 6.51
N ALA A 162 -10.85 -1.93 7.34
CA ALA A 162 -11.43 -2.09 8.66
C ALA A 162 -10.90 -1.05 9.66
N ILE A 163 -9.59 -0.78 9.64
CA ILE A 163 -8.93 0.21 10.50
C ILE A 163 -9.47 1.62 10.26
N ILE A 164 -9.91 1.96 9.05
CA ILE A 164 -10.52 3.27 8.80
C ILE A 164 -12.03 3.30 9.11
N SER A 165 -12.79 2.33 8.65
CA SER A 165 -14.26 2.36 8.77
C SER A 165 -14.76 2.24 10.23
N LEU A 166 -14.07 1.46 11.06
CA LEU A 166 -14.47 1.24 12.46
C LEU A 166 -14.23 2.47 13.35
N PRO A 167 -13.10 3.18 13.31
CA PRO A 167 -12.92 4.44 14.01
C PRO A 167 -13.90 5.52 13.54
N LEU A 168 -14.16 5.66 12.23
CA LEU A 168 -15.16 6.60 11.72
C LEU A 168 -16.55 6.33 12.32
N ARG A 169 -16.91 5.06 12.50
CA ARG A 169 -18.12 4.66 13.20
C ARG A 169 -18.08 5.01 14.69
N ALA A 170 -16.93 4.85 15.35
CA ALA A 170 -16.74 5.18 16.76
C ALA A 170 -16.88 6.70 17.03
N GLU A 171 -16.46 7.54 16.08
CA GLU A 171 -16.65 9.01 16.09
C GLU A 171 -18.11 9.44 15.83
N GLY A 172 -19.07 8.49 15.78
CA GLY A 172 -20.50 8.77 15.65
C GLY A 172 -21.05 8.74 14.22
N MET A 173 -20.23 8.47 13.21
CA MET A 173 -20.67 8.36 11.84
C MET A 173 -21.64 7.17 11.66
N SER A 174 -22.65 7.28 10.78
CA SER A 174 -23.51 6.14 10.46
C SER A 174 -22.74 5.04 9.76
N LYS A 175 -23.14 3.76 9.93
CA LYS A 175 -22.46 2.61 9.30
C LYS A 175 -22.29 2.78 7.78
N GLY A 176 -23.34 3.26 7.09
CA GLY A 176 -23.30 3.47 5.64
C GLY A 176 -22.33 4.57 5.23
N ARG A 177 -22.19 5.65 5.99
CA ARG A 177 -21.20 6.70 5.73
C ARG A 177 -19.79 6.20 5.99
N ALA A 178 -19.55 5.54 7.14
CA ALA A 178 -18.24 4.99 7.48
C ALA A 178 -17.77 3.95 6.43
N PHE A 179 -18.69 3.10 5.96
CA PHE A 179 -18.40 2.18 4.84
C PHE A 179 -18.05 2.92 3.56
N ARG A 180 -18.90 3.88 3.14
CA ARG A 180 -18.66 4.66 1.92
C ARG A 180 -17.30 5.37 1.97
N ASP A 181 -16.98 6.01 3.08
CA ASP A 181 -15.75 6.79 3.22
C ASP A 181 -14.52 5.86 3.28
N GLY A 182 -14.64 4.65 3.86
CA GLY A 182 -13.63 3.60 3.77
C GLY A 182 -13.45 3.06 2.35
N VAL A 183 -14.53 2.87 1.58
CA VAL A 183 -14.42 2.49 0.16
C VAL A 183 -13.79 3.60 -0.68
N LEU A 184 -14.16 4.86 -0.41
CA LEU A 184 -13.61 6.01 -1.16
C LEU A 184 -12.10 6.18 -0.94
N SER A 185 -11.57 5.84 0.26
CA SER A 185 -10.11 5.87 0.47
C SER A 185 -9.35 4.91 -0.45
N GLY A 186 -9.96 3.78 -0.84
CA GLY A 186 -9.38 2.80 -1.75
C GLY A 186 -9.55 3.12 -3.24
N VAL A 187 -10.42 4.07 -3.62
CA VAL A 187 -10.66 4.39 -5.05
C VAL A 187 -9.39 4.88 -5.76
N VAL A 188 -8.46 5.46 -5.02
CA VAL A 188 -7.17 5.93 -5.57
C VAL A 188 -6.28 4.77 -6.04
N GLU A 189 -6.48 3.55 -5.58
CA GLU A 189 -5.72 2.37 -6.00
C GLU A 189 -5.95 2.06 -7.49
N PRO A 190 -7.19 1.79 -7.97
CA PRO A 190 -7.43 1.55 -9.38
C PRO A 190 -7.12 2.79 -10.25
N ILE A 191 -7.33 4.00 -9.74
CA ILE A 191 -6.98 5.24 -10.46
C ILE A 191 -5.45 5.32 -10.61
N GLY A 192 -4.70 5.16 -9.53
CA GLY A 192 -3.23 5.16 -9.54
C GLY A 192 -2.67 4.09 -10.45
N ALA A 193 -3.24 2.87 -10.42
CA ALA A 193 -2.83 1.79 -11.30
C ALA A 193 -3.02 2.13 -12.78
N VAL A 194 -4.20 2.63 -13.17
CA VAL A 194 -4.48 3.02 -14.56
C VAL A 194 -3.56 4.14 -15.02
N LEU A 195 -3.39 5.19 -14.20
CA LEU A 195 -2.51 6.30 -14.53
C LEU A 195 -1.05 5.84 -14.69
N THR A 196 -0.60 4.93 -13.85
CA THR A 196 0.76 4.38 -13.93
C THR A 196 0.96 3.51 -15.17
N ILE A 197 -0.03 2.68 -15.55
CA ILE A 197 0.01 1.91 -16.80
C ILE A 197 0.11 2.84 -18.01
N LEU A 198 -0.71 3.89 -18.05
CA LEU A 198 -0.69 4.86 -19.16
C LEU A 198 0.65 5.60 -19.22
N ALA A 199 1.19 6.03 -18.09
CA ALA A 199 2.50 6.68 -18.04
C ALA A 199 3.64 5.73 -18.47
N ALA A 200 3.62 4.48 -18.01
CA ALA A 200 4.64 3.51 -18.34
C ALA A 200 4.65 3.13 -19.84
N GLN A 201 3.49 3.10 -20.50
CA GLN A 201 3.42 2.87 -21.95
C GLN A 201 4.10 3.95 -22.78
N LEU A 202 4.20 5.17 -22.25
CA LEU A 202 4.89 6.29 -22.91
C LEU A 202 6.43 6.21 -22.72
N ILE A 203 6.90 5.53 -21.66
CA ILE A 203 8.31 5.55 -21.25
C ILE A 203 8.75 4.14 -20.81
N VAL A 204 8.73 3.16 -21.73
CA VAL A 204 9.16 1.77 -21.45
C VAL A 204 10.58 1.70 -20.83
N PRO A 205 11.59 2.51 -21.25
CA PRO A 205 12.92 2.50 -20.62
C PRO A 205 12.93 2.94 -19.15
N ALA A 206 11.88 3.59 -18.66
CA ALA A 206 11.79 4.06 -17.29
C ALA A 206 11.18 3.02 -16.32
N LEU A 207 10.82 1.83 -16.80
CA LEU A 207 10.17 0.81 -15.97
C LEU A 207 10.97 0.45 -14.69
N PRO A 208 12.31 0.26 -14.70
CA PRO A 208 13.09 0.03 -13.49
C PRO A 208 13.00 1.16 -12.47
N TYR A 209 12.93 2.41 -12.94
CA TYR A 209 12.76 3.58 -12.07
C TYR A 209 11.36 3.62 -11.46
N LEU A 210 10.32 3.28 -12.24
CA LEU A 210 8.92 3.28 -11.76
C LEU A 210 8.66 2.17 -10.76
N LEU A 211 9.21 0.96 -10.98
CA LEU A 211 9.14 -0.16 -10.04
C LEU A 211 9.76 0.23 -8.68
N SER A 212 10.98 0.74 -8.72
CA SER A 212 11.68 1.14 -7.50
C SER A 212 11.11 2.40 -6.86
N PHE A 213 10.53 3.31 -7.64
CA PHE A 213 9.75 4.44 -7.12
C PHE A 213 8.57 3.95 -6.27
N ALA A 214 7.77 3.01 -6.79
CA ALA A 214 6.66 2.43 -6.03
C ALA A 214 7.15 1.73 -4.76
N ALA A 215 8.26 0.98 -4.83
CA ALA A 215 8.88 0.35 -3.67
C ALA A 215 9.32 1.37 -2.60
N GLY A 216 9.95 2.47 -3.01
CA GLY A 216 10.36 3.55 -2.10
C GLY A 216 9.17 4.22 -1.42
N ALA A 217 8.13 4.51 -2.18
CA ALA A 217 6.90 5.09 -1.68
C ALA A 217 6.18 4.14 -0.68
N MET A 218 6.09 2.84 -0.97
CA MET A 218 5.52 1.84 -0.06
C MET A 218 6.34 1.71 1.23
N LEU A 219 7.69 1.67 1.14
CA LEU A 219 8.53 1.58 2.33
C LEU A 219 8.50 2.85 3.17
N TYR A 220 8.27 4.03 2.58
CA TYR A 220 8.01 5.25 3.33
C TYR A 220 6.80 5.05 4.26
N VAL A 221 5.67 4.61 3.72
CA VAL A 221 4.44 4.34 4.51
C VAL A 221 4.70 3.32 5.62
N VAL A 222 5.42 2.25 5.32
CA VAL A 222 5.73 1.22 6.32
C VAL A 222 6.52 1.80 7.51
N VAL A 223 7.53 2.60 7.23
CA VAL A 223 8.43 3.15 8.27
C VAL A 223 7.79 4.30 9.02
N GLU A 224 7.09 5.19 8.31
CA GLU A 224 6.47 6.38 8.89
C GLU A 224 5.24 6.04 9.73
N GLU A 225 4.42 5.07 9.28
CA GLU A 225 3.15 4.81 9.92
C GLU A 225 2.98 3.41 10.49
N LEU A 226 3.16 2.36 9.66
CA LEU A 226 2.77 1.03 10.08
C LEU A 226 3.67 0.48 11.20
N ILE A 227 4.98 0.72 11.15
CA ILE A 227 5.91 0.30 12.21
C ILE A 227 5.64 1.06 13.51
N PRO A 228 5.51 2.38 13.55
CA PRO A 228 5.10 3.09 14.75
C PRO A 228 3.75 2.62 15.29
N GLU A 229 2.74 2.44 14.44
CA GLU A 229 1.40 2.03 14.88
C GLU A 229 1.40 0.62 15.49
N MET A 230 2.05 -0.36 14.87
CA MET A 230 2.11 -1.72 15.40
C MET A 230 2.89 -1.82 16.72
N SER A 231 3.74 -0.82 17.02
CA SER A 231 4.60 -0.77 18.21
C SER A 231 4.02 0.07 19.34
N GLN A 232 2.93 0.79 19.15
CA GLN A 232 2.33 1.70 20.15
C GLN A 232 1.85 0.99 21.42
N GLY A 233 1.90 1.71 22.55
CA GLY A 233 1.35 1.30 23.85
C GLY A 233 2.31 0.40 24.65
N SER A 234 1.77 -0.52 25.47
CA SER A 234 2.60 -1.43 26.28
C SER A 234 3.39 -2.38 25.40
N HIS A 235 4.63 -2.70 25.81
CA HIS A 235 5.49 -3.64 25.09
C HIS A 235 4.76 -4.97 24.78
N SER A 236 4.78 -5.38 23.52
CA SER A 236 4.13 -6.59 23.04
C SER A 236 4.81 -7.09 21.78
N ASN A 237 5.04 -8.39 21.68
CA ASN A 237 5.62 -9.03 20.50
C ASN A 237 4.59 -9.30 19.39
N VAL A 238 3.31 -8.96 19.60
CA VAL A 238 2.22 -9.30 18.67
C VAL A 238 2.45 -8.65 17.30
N GLY A 239 2.76 -7.37 17.26
CA GLY A 239 3.02 -6.66 15.99
C GLY A 239 4.14 -7.31 15.19
N ILE A 240 5.29 -7.60 15.83
CA ILE A 240 6.45 -8.20 15.14
C ILE A 240 6.18 -9.64 14.68
N LEU A 241 5.43 -10.43 15.46
CA LEU A 241 5.07 -11.79 15.05
C LEU A 241 4.16 -11.77 13.81
N PHE A 242 3.17 -10.89 13.79
CA PHE A 242 2.28 -10.76 12.64
C PHE A 242 2.98 -10.10 11.45
N PHE A 243 3.94 -9.19 11.66
CA PHE A 243 4.84 -8.72 10.60
C PHE A 243 5.58 -9.90 9.95
N ALA A 244 6.18 -10.78 10.75
CA ALA A 244 6.87 -11.96 10.23
C ALA A 244 5.91 -12.89 9.45
N VAL A 245 4.66 -13.05 9.90
CA VAL A 245 3.65 -13.83 9.18
C VAL A 245 3.31 -13.16 7.84
N GLY A 246 3.00 -11.86 7.83
CA GLY A 246 2.69 -11.13 6.60
C GLY A 246 3.82 -11.15 5.58
N PHE A 247 5.05 -10.90 6.05
CA PHE A 247 6.26 -11.01 5.25
C PHE A 247 6.42 -12.41 4.63
N SER A 248 6.23 -13.46 5.43
CA SER A 248 6.36 -14.84 4.96
C SER A 248 5.28 -15.22 3.96
N VAL A 249 4.03 -14.78 4.18
CA VAL A 249 2.91 -15.03 3.25
C VAL A 249 3.22 -14.40 1.89
N MET A 250 3.63 -13.13 1.86
CA MET A 250 3.92 -12.44 0.61
C MET A 250 5.14 -13.03 -0.10
N MET A 251 6.21 -13.33 0.65
CA MET A 251 7.39 -14.01 0.11
C MET A 251 7.02 -15.34 -0.55
N VAL A 252 6.14 -16.13 0.07
CA VAL A 252 5.68 -17.40 -0.51
C VAL A 252 4.84 -17.16 -1.77
N LEU A 253 3.95 -16.17 -1.76
CA LEU A 253 3.14 -15.82 -2.94
C LEU A 253 4.03 -15.42 -4.12
N ASP A 254 5.02 -14.53 -3.90
CA ASP A 254 5.95 -14.11 -4.95
C ASP A 254 6.79 -15.27 -5.49
N VAL A 255 7.40 -16.07 -4.61
CA VAL A 255 8.32 -17.14 -5.04
C VAL A 255 7.57 -18.35 -5.63
N ALA A 256 6.35 -18.66 -5.14
CA ALA A 256 5.60 -19.81 -5.60
C ALA A 256 4.76 -19.53 -6.86
N LEU A 257 4.35 -18.29 -7.09
CA LEU A 257 3.53 -17.87 -8.22
C LEU A 257 4.31 -17.04 -9.24
N GLY A 258 5.34 -16.29 -8.81
CA GLY A 258 6.18 -15.45 -9.68
C GLY A 258 7.21 -16.26 -10.41
#